data_4fcddfb4975dcf3f83b3114a40db07ba
#
_entry.id   4fcddfb4975dcf3f83b3114a40db07ba
#
_cell.length_a   1.000
_cell.length_b   1.000
_cell.length_c   1.000
_cell.angle_alpha   90.00
_cell.angle_beta   90.00
_cell.angle_gamma   90.00
#
_symmetry.space_group_name_H-M   'P 1'
#
loop_
_entity.id
_entity.type
_entity.pdbx_description
1 polymer ?
#
loop_
_entity_poly.entity_id
_entity_poly.type
_entity_poly.pdbx_seq_one_letter_code
_entity_poly.pdbx_strand_id
1 'polypeptide(L)'
;MASTENTLRVAIFTETFLPKIDGIVSILCLLLQRLQEQQHSVILFGPPGGPSEYAGAEIVGVGGPPLPLYPELRINIPGAQVWKQLCAFRPDLLHVVNPAILGPFGLAYARKLRVPSVASFHTDLPRYAQHYGLKVAVPAIRSYLRLLHNQAAVNLCPSTAVRDELQQQGFHRMRWWKRGIDTEHFTPAPPRAGMRERLTDGHPEDFLVVNVGRQAPEKQLELLRRPLLATPGVRLALVGDGPSHPQLRQIFADTPTVLTGYLHGQELLDVYRAADAFVFPSTTETFGLVALEAMACGVPVIAARTGGVLDTVIDGYNGLFYAPDQPDQIGSLLAQLRSTPALRARLAANALDHARSRSWRASMDQLVAYYRVAQRLFRLTQPSPTETPLSE
;
A
#
# COMPACT_ATOMS: atom_id res chain seq x y z
N MET A 1 -32.17 16.90 6.25
CA MET A 1 -32.38 15.97 5.12
C MET A 1 -31.22 16.16 4.17
N ALA A 2 -30.25 15.24 4.18
CA ALA A 2 -29.13 15.25 3.22
C ALA A 2 -29.70 14.89 1.84
N SER A 3 -29.38 15.68 0.84
CA SER A 3 -29.88 15.51 -0.53
C SER A 3 -29.46 14.16 -1.10
N THR A 4 -30.39 13.37 -1.57
CA THR A 4 -30.24 12.05 -2.22
C THR A 4 -29.40 12.08 -3.51
N GLU A 5 -28.94 13.27 -3.94
CA GLU A 5 -28.15 13.47 -5.17
C GLU A 5 -26.67 13.13 -5.06
N ASN A 6 -26.18 12.66 -3.92
CA ASN A 6 -24.74 12.55 -3.68
C ASN A 6 -24.23 11.13 -3.36
N THR A 7 -25.11 10.13 -3.27
CA THR A 7 -24.74 8.75 -2.99
C THR A 7 -24.35 8.00 -4.27
N LEU A 8 -23.30 7.18 -4.19
CA LEU A 8 -22.78 6.37 -5.29
C LEU A 8 -23.00 4.88 -5.01
N ARG A 9 -23.21 4.12 -6.06
CA ARG A 9 -23.14 2.65 -6.07
C ARG A 9 -21.83 2.23 -6.71
N VAL A 10 -20.88 1.80 -5.89
CA VAL A 10 -19.50 1.51 -6.31
C VAL A 10 -19.29 0.00 -6.35
N ALA A 11 -18.89 -0.55 -7.49
CA ALA A 11 -18.44 -1.92 -7.58
C ALA A 11 -16.91 -1.95 -7.59
N ILE A 12 -16.29 -2.70 -6.67
CA ILE A 12 -14.84 -2.81 -6.52
C ILE A 12 -14.39 -4.19 -6.97
N PHE A 13 -13.36 -4.25 -7.81
CA PHE A 13 -12.67 -5.49 -8.21
C PHE A 13 -11.24 -5.45 -7.68
N THR A 14 -10.85 -6.45 -6.90
CA THR A 14 -9.53 -6.48 -6.25
C THR A 14 -8.91 -7.87 -6.27
N GLU A 15 -7.59 -7.92 -6.46
CA GLU A 15 -6.81 -9.17 -6.43
C GLU A 15 -6.54 -9.66 -4.99
N THR A 16 -6.72 -8.81 -3.98
CA THR A 16 -6.43 -9.11 -2.58
C THR A 16 -7.47 -8.49 -1.66
N PHE A 17 -7.92 -9.24 -0.67
CA PHE A 17 -8.80 -8.78 0.40
C PHE A 17 -8.67 -9.69 1.62
N LEU A 18 -9.40 -9.39 2.70
CA LEU A 18 -9.46 -10.25 3.89
C LEU A 18 -9.73 -11.71 3.54
N PRO A 19 -9.16 -12.70 4.25
CA PRO A 19 -8.44 -12.59 5.52
C PRO A 19 -6.95 -12.22 5.39
N LYS A 20 -6.43 -12.01 4.19
CA LYS A 20 -5.06 -11.55 3.99
C LYS A 20 -4.89 -10.15 4.59
N ILE A 21 -3.72 -9.91 5.21
CA ILE A 21 -3.36 -8.61 5.78
C ILE A 21 -2.16 -8.07 5.01
N ASP A 22 -2.38 -7.00 4.26
CA ASP A 22 -1.34 -6.25 3.57
C ASP A 22 -1.77 -4.78 3.39
N GLY A 23 -0.86 -3.93 2.90
CA GLY A 23 -1.14 -2.50 2.73
C GLY A 23 -2.31 -2.18 1.79
N ILE A 24 -2.61 -3.04 0.80
CA ILE A 24 -3.76 -2.86 -0.10
C ILE A 24 -5.05 -3.15 0.65
N VAL A 25 -5.08 -4.24 1.40
CA VAL A 25 -6.24 -4.64 2.22
C VAL A 25 -6.55 -3.58 3.27
N SER A 26 -5.53 -3.05 3.96
CA SER A 26 -5.70 -1.97 4.94
C SER A 26 -6.34 -0.73 4.31
N ILE A 27 -5.89 -0.33 3.12
CA ILE A 27 -6.45 0.79 2.37
C ILE A 27 -7.90 0.51 1.95
N LEU A 28 -8.21 -0.71 1.50
CA LEU A 28 -9.57 -1.10 1.12
C LEU A 28 -10.51 -1.09 2.33
N CYS A 29 -10.07 -1.58 3.48
CA CYS A 29 -10.86 -1.53 4.71
C CYS A 29 -11.20 -0.08 5.10
N LEU A 30 -10.24 0.83 5.07
CA LEU A 30 -10.46 2.26 5.32
C LEU A 30 -11.39 2.89 4.26
N LEU A 31 -11.25 2.50 2.99
CA LEU A 31 -12.13 2.95 1.92
C LEU A 31 -13.57 2.52 2.17
N LEU A 32 -13.81 1.24 2.48
CA LEU A 32 -15.13 0.70 2.73
C LEU A 32 -15.80 1.40 3.93
N GLN A 33 -15.05 1.60 5.02
CA GLN A 33 -15.52 2.36 6.19
C GLN A 33 -15.92 3.79 5.80
N ARG A 34 -15.09 4.49 5.00
CA ARG A 34 -15.40 5.86 4.58
C ARG A 34 -16.61 5.93 3.65
N LEU A 35 -16.75 4.97 2.72
CA LEU A 35 -17.91 4.90 1.84
C LEU A 35 -19.19 4.63 2.63
N GLN A 36 -19.15 3.80 3.67
CA GLN A 36 -20.26 3.57 4.60
C GLN A 36 -20.61 4.84 5.37
N GLU A 37 -19.63 5.54 5.96
CA GLU A 37 -19.83 6.83 6.65
C GLU A 37 -20.54 7.86 5.75
N GLN A 38 -20.23 7.85 4.44
CA GLN A 38 -20.83 8.73 3.44
C GLN A 38 -22.11 8.15 2.79
N GLN A 39 -22.63 7.04 3.33
CA GLN A 39 -23.86 6.39 2.85
C GLN A 39 -23.80 5.92 1.38
N HIS A 40 -22.62 5.63 0.84
CA HIS A 40 -22.48 4.99 -0.47
C HIS A 40 -22.78 3.49 -0.37
N SER A 41 -23.36 2.92 -1.44
CA SER A 41 -23.54 1.47 -1.56
C SER A 41 -22.32 0.84 -2.22
N VAL A 42 -21.83 -0.28 -1.68
CA VAL A 42 -20.63 -0.94 -2.21
C VAL A 42 -20.86 -2.44 -2.36
N ILE A 43 -20.39 -2.99 -3.47
CA ILE A 43 -20.14 -4.42 -3.67
C ILE A 43 -18.68 -4.64 -4.03
N LEU A 44 -18.01 -5.57 -3.37
CA LEU A 44 -16.60 -5.89 -3.61
C LEU A 44 -16.47 -7.32 -4.11
N PHE A 45 -15.83 -7.49 -5.27
CA PHE A 45 -15.44 -8.76 -5.85
C PHE A 45 -13.92 -8.97 -5.60
N GLY A 46 -13.59 -10.01 -4.87
CA GLY A 46 -12.20 -10.29 -4.48
C GLY A 46 -11.95 -11.77 -4.22
N PRO A 47 -10.77 -12.15 -3.70
CA PRO A 47 -10.46 -13.55 -3.40
C PRO A 47 -11.44 -14.13 -2.36
N PRO A 48 -11.69 -15.46 -2.39
CA PRO A 48 -12.56 -16.12 -1.43
C PRO A 48 -11.89 -16.29 -0.06
N GLY A 49 -12.71 -16.62 0.96
CA GLY A 49 -12.25 -16.96 2.31
C GLY A 49 -12.33 -15.83 3.32
N GLY A 50 -12.72 -14.61 2.89
CA GLY A 50 -13.00 -13.49 3.75
C GLY A 50 -14.45 -13.46 4.26
N PRO A 51 -14.82 -12.39 5.00
CA PRO A 51 -16.19 -12.16 5.44
C PRO A 51 -17.11 -11.94 4.22
N SER A 52 -18.41 -12.25 4.37
CA SER A 52 -19.42 -11.95 3.35
C SER A 52 -19.85 -10.48 3.34
N GLU A 53 -19.56 -9.74 4.40
CA GLU A 53 -19.85 -8.32 4.56
C GLU A 53 -18.73 -7.64 5.35
N TYR A 54 -18.41 -6.41 4.97
CA TYR A 54 -17.48 -5.55 5.72
C TYR A 54 -17.85 -4.08 5.52
N ALA A 55 -18.05 -3.34 6.63
CA ALA A 55 -18.43 -1.92 6.62
C ALA A 55 -19.60 -1.64 5.66
N GLY A 56 -20.68 -2.43 5.77
CA GLY A 56 -21.89 -2.30 4.96
C GLY A 56 -21.72 -2.65 3.46
N ALA A 57 -20.54 -3.11 3.04
CA ALA A 57 -20.30 -3.59 1.69
C ALA A 57 -20.53 -5.10 1.58
N GLU A 58 -21.26 -5.54 0.56
CA GLU A 58 -21.34 -6.95 0.19
C GLU A 58 -20.00 -7.42 -0.38
N ILE A 59 -19.44 -8.52 0.15
CA ILE A 59 -18.17 -9.10 -0.30
C ILE A 59 -18.44 -10.42 -1.02
N VAL A 60 -18.09 -10.45 -2.29
CA VAL A 60 -18.29 -11.62 -3.18
C VAL A 60 -16.95 -12.28 -3.46
N GLY A 61 -16.76 -13.51 -2.97
CA GLY A 61 -15.57 -14.31 -3.24
C GLY A 61 -15.54 -14.83 -4.68
N VAL A 62 -14.47 -14.53 -5.41
CA VAL A 62 -14.19 -15.06 -6.74
C VAL A 62 -13.06 -16.06 -6.62
N GLY A 63 -13.35 -17.34 -6.80
CA GLY A 63 -12.40 -18.43 -6.64
C GLY A 63 -11.51 -18.67 -7.87
N GLY A 64 -10.35 -19.28 -7.62
CA GLY A 64 -9.42 -19.71 -8.65
C GLY A 64 -8.17 -20.39 -8.06
N PRO A 65 -7.38 -21.13 -8.83
CA PRO A 65 -6.15 -21.74 -8.36
C PRO A 65 -5.08 -20.67 -8.05
N PRO A 66 -4.12 -20.98 -7.16
CA PRO A 66 -2.97 -20.09 -6.94
C PRO A 66 -2.09 -20.02 -8.19
N LEU A 67 -1.45 -18.86 -8.41
CA LEU A 67 -0.48 -18.70 -9.49
C LEU A 67 0.80 -19.49 -9.14
N PRO A 68 1.30 -20.40 -10.00
CA PRO A 68 2.41 -21.30 -9.64
C PRO A 68 3.69 -20.59 -9.18
N LEU A 69 4.05 -19.46 -9.80
CA LEU A 69 5.26 -18.69 -9.48
C LEU A 69 5.05 -17.67 -8.36
N TYR A 70 3.81 -17.38 -8.01
CA TYR A 70 3.45 -16.43 -6.97
C TYR A 70 2.15 -16.89 -6.28
N PRO A 71 2.23 -17.89 -5.36
CA PRO A 71 1.05 -18.54 -4.79
C PRO A 71 0.09 -17.63 -4.02
N GLU A 72 0.56 -16.46 -3.59
CA GLU A 72 -0.27 -15.45 -2.94
C GLU A 72 -1.26 -14.76 -3.89
N LEU A 73 -0.99 -14.80 -5.20
CA LEU A 73 -1.89 -14.33 -6.25
C LEU A 73 -2.67 -15.53 -6.82
N ARG A 74 -3.98 -15.39 -6.95
CA ARG A 74 -4.84 -16.44 -7.49
C ARG A 74 -5.33 -16.06 -8.88
N ILE A 75 -5.54 -17.06 -9.72
CA ILE A 75 -6.13 -16.90 -11.06
C ILE A 75 -7.65 -16.83 -10.90
N ASN A 76 -8.14 -15.70 -10.37
CA ASN A 76 -9.55 -15.49 -10.10
C ASN A 76 -10.31 -15.14 -11.38
N ILE A 77 -11.06 -16.10 -11.92
CA ILE A 77 -11.88 -15.91 -13.12
C ILE A 77 -13.35 -15.85 -12.70
N PRO A 78 -14.04 -14.72 -12.92
CA PRO A 78 -15.43 -14.58 -12.50
C PRO A 78 -16.37 -15.41 -13.38
N GLY A 79 -17.21 -16.22 -12.73
CA GLY A 79 -18.31 -16.95 -13.39
C GLY A 79 -19.52 -16.06 -13.67
N ALA A 80 -20.55 -16.65 -14.30
CA ALA A 80 -21.81 -15.95 -14.65
C ALA A 80 -22.53 -15.33 -13.45
N GLN A 81 -22.31 -15.87 -12.24
CA GLN A 81 -22.92 -15.34 -11.01
C GLN A 81 -22.40 -13.93 -10.67
N VAL A 82 -21.11 -13.67 -10.87
CA VAL A 82 -20.52 -12.32 -10.66
C VAL A 82 -21.20 -11.29 -11.57
N TRP A 83 -21.40 -11.65 -12.83
CA TRP A 83 -22.12 -10.80 -13.78
C TRP A 83 -23.57 -10.53 -13.35
N LYS A 84 -24.31 -11.55 -12.90
CA LYS A 84 -25.70 -11.38 -12.41
C LYS A 84 -25.77 -10.46 -11.21
N GLN A 85 -24.89 -10.64 -10.20
CA GLN A 85 -24.84 -9.79 -9.02
C GLN A 85 -24.48 -8.35 -9.39
N LEU A 86 -23.49 -8.16 -10.27
CA LEU A 86 -23.10 -6.83 -10.75
C LEU A 86 -24.25 -6.12 -11.47
N CYS A 87 -25.01 -6.82 -12.35
CA CYS A 87 -26.18 -6.26 -13.02
C CYS A 87 -27.31 -5.93 -12.03
N ALA A 88 -27.56 -6.78 -11.03
CA ALA A 88 -28.56 -6.52 -9.99
C ALA A 88 -28.16 -5.34 -9.11
N PHE A 89 -26.87 -5.20 -8.82
CA PHE A 89 -26.32 -4.08 -8.05
C PHE A 89 -26.42 -2.74 -8.80
N ARG A 90 -26.40 -2.69 -10.12
CA ARG A 90 -26.47 -1.47 -10.96
C ARG A 90 -25.46 -0.40 -10.53
N PRO A 91 -24.16 -0.64 -10.66
CA PRO A 91 -23.14 0.30 -10.21
C PRO A 91 -23.16 1.59 -11.05
N ASP A 92 -22.82 2.73 -10.40
CA ASP A 92 -22.59 4.02 -11.05
C ASP A 92 -21.16 4.15 -11.59
N LEU A 93 -20.23 3.35 -11.03
CA LEU A 93 -18.86 3.22 -11.49
C LEU A 93 -18.22 1.91 -10.98
N LEU A 94 -17.17 1.48 -11.66
CA LEU A 94 -16.32 0.38 -11.20
C LEU A 94 -14.94 0.90 -10.80
N HIS A 95 -14.45 0.45 -9.64
CA HIS A 95 -13.08 0.66 -9.21
C HIS A 95 -12.30 -0.64 -9.29
N VAL A 96 -11.26 -0.66 -10.11
CA VAL A 96 -10.39 -1.82 -10.30
C VAL A 96 -9.07 -1.57 -9.57
N VAL A 97 -8.83 -2.36 -8.53
CA VAL A 97 -7.67 -2.22 -7.65
C VAL A 97 -6.55 -3.13 -8.13
N ASN A 98 -5.45 -2.53 -8.56
CA ASN A 98 -4.25 -3.23 -9.02
C ASN A 98 -4.55 -4.29 -10.11
N PRO A 99 -5.06 -3.88 -11.31
CA PRO A 99 -5.59 -4.80 -12.31
C PRO A 99 -4.51 -5.77 -12.83
N ALA A 100 -4.61 -7.04 -12.44
CA ALA A 100 -3.69 -8.09 -12.90
C ALA A 100 -4.44 -9.27 -13.54
N ILE A 101 -5.37 -9.90 -12.84
CA ILE A 101 -6.08 -11.11 -13.27
C ILE A 101 -7.60 -10.89 -13.22
N LEU A 102 -8.16 -10.52 -12.07
CA LEU A 102 -9.59 -10.23 -11.91
C LEU A 102 -9.94 -8.85 -12.47
N GLY A 103 -9.03 -7.89 -12.35
CA GLY A 103 -9.23 -6.52 -12.80
C GLY A 103 -9.63 -6.35 -14.28
N PRO A 104 -9.05 -7.07 -15.24
CA PRO A 104 -9.47 -7.05 -16.64
C PRO A 104 -10.96 -7.31 -16.85
N PHE A 105 -11.55 -8.22 -16.07
CA PHE A 105 -12.98 -8.49 -16.11
C PHE A 105 -13.80 -7.31 -15.59
N GLY A 106 -13.34 -6.66 -14.51
CA GLY A 106 -13.95 -5.42 -14.03
C GLY A 106 -13.98 -4.33 -15.09
N LEU A 107 -12.86 -4.10 -15.80
CA LEU A 107 -12.80 -3.14 -16.92
C LEU A 107 -13.73 -3.53 -18.08
N ALA A 108 -13.80 -4.82 -18.43
CA ALA A 108 -14.70 -5.30 -19.47
C ALA A 108 -16.17 -5.13 -19.07
N TYR A 109 -16.51 -5.39 -17.80
CA TYR A 109 -17.87 -5.19 -17.28
C TYR A 109 -18.25 -3.71 -17.23
N ALA A 110 -17.34 -2.81 -16.82
CA ALA A 110 -17.60 -1.37 -16.88
C ALA A 110 -17.97 -0.90 -18.29
N ARG A 111 -17.23 -1.39 -19.29
CA ARG A 111 -17.52 -1.08 -20.70
C ARG A 111 -18.87 -1.63 -21.13
N LYS A 112 -19.20 -2.89 -20.78
CA LYS A 112 -20.46 -3.53 -21.13
C LYS A 112 -21.67 -2.86 -20.48
N LEU A 113 -21.52 -2.40 -19.22
CA LEU A 113 -22.55 -1.65 -18.49
C LEU A 113 -22.60 -0.17 -18.89
N ARG A 114 -21.65 0.32 -19.69
CA ARG A 114 -21.51 1.73 -20.06
C ARG A 114 -21.41 2.65 -18.83
N VAL A 115 -20.60 2.27 -17.87
CA VAL A 115 -20.29 3.06 -16.68
C VAL A 115 -18.78 3.37 -16.61
N PRO A 116 -18.39 4.49 -15.97
CA PRO A 116 -16.98 4.84 -15.84
C PRO A 116 -16.22 3.81 -15.00
N SER A 117 -14.93 3.66 -15.29
CA SER A 117 -14.01 2.89 -14.45
C SER A 117 -12.88 3.76 -13.92
N VAL A 118 -12.48 3.47 -12.70
CA VAL A 118 -11.26 3.96 -12.06
C VAL A 118 -10.33 2.78 -11.86
N ALA A 119 -9.05 2.92 -12.18
CA ALA A 119 -8.05 1.91 -11.86
C ALA A 119 -7.02 2.48 -10.88
N SER A 120 -6.58 1.70 -9.91
CA SER A 120 -5.56 2.14 -8.96
C SER A 120 -4.35 1.23 -8.99
N PHE A 121 -3.17 1.84 -9.11
CA PHE A 121 -1.87 1.19 -9.08
C PHE A 121 -1.37 1.11 -7.64
N HIS A 122 -1.08 -0.09 -7.17
CA HIS A 122 -0.62 -0.34 -5.80
C HIS A 122 0.69 -1.10 -5.74
N THR A 123 0.89 -2.04 -6.67
CA THR A 123 2.06 -2.93 -6.70
C THR A 123 2.76 -2.81 -8.04
N ASP A 124 4.06 -2.58 -8.01
CA ASP A 124 4.91 -2.59 -9.20
C ASP A 124 5.25 -4.04 -9.58
N LEU A 125 4.29 -4.72 -10.22
CA LEU A 125 4.47 -6.11 -10.67
C LEU A 125 5.67 -6.29 -11.60
N PRO A 126 6.00 -5.38 -12.54
CA PRO A 126 7.23 -5.44 -13.32
C PRO A 126 8.50 -5.51 -12.46
N ARG A 127 8.63 -4.67 -11.43
CA ARG A 127 9.77 -4.71 -10.50
C ARG A 127 9.79 -5.98 -9.66
N TYR A 128 8.63 -6.44 -9.20
CA TYR A 128 8.53 -7.71 -8.49
C TYR A 128 9.02 -8.87 -9.36
N ALA A 129 8.60 -8.94 -10.63
CA ALA A 129 9.04 -9.96 -11.56
C ALA A 129 10.58 -10.01 -11.71
N GLN A 130 11.28 -8.87 -11.60
CA GLN A 130 12.74 -8.83 -11.60
C GLN A 130 13.35 -9.54 -10.40
N HIS A 131 12.81 -9.34 -9.19
CA HIS A 131 13.28 -9.98 -7.95
C HIS A 131 12.99 -11.48 -7.93
N TYR A 132 11.95 -11.94 -8.64
CA TYR A 132 11.63 -13.37 -8.80
C TYR A 132 12.30 -14.02 -10.04
N GLY A 133 13.30 -13.37 -10.64
CA GLY A 133 14.08 -13.94 -11.76
C GLY A 133 13.38 -13.87 -13.12
N LEU A 134 12.20 -13.27 -13.22
CA LEU A 134 11.39 -13.17 -14.45
C LEU A 134 11.73 -11.93 -15.29
N LYS A 135 13.00 -11.56 -15.38
CA LYS A 135 13.45 -10.31 -16.08
C LYS A 135 12.96 -10.22 -17.52
N VAL A 136 12.92 -11.34 -18.24
CA VAL A 136 12.47 -11.40 -19.64
C VAL A 136 10.98 -11.04 -19.79
N ALA A 137 10.16 -11.33 -18.79
CA ALA A 137 8.73 -11.03 -18.82
C ALA A 137 8.38 -9.56 -18.52
N VAL A 138 9.31 -8.78 -17.97
CA VAL A 138 9.08 -7.40 -17.51
C VAL A 138 8.47 -6.49 -18.59
N PRO A 139 8.97 -6.45 -19.84
CA PRO A 139 8.38 -5.60 -20.89
C PRO A 139 6.94 -6.00 -21.23
N ALA A 140 6.65 -7.31 -21.25
CA ALA A 140 5.32 -7.83 -21.53
C ALA A 140 4.33 -7.49 -20.39
N ILE A 141 4.73 -7.69 -19.14
CA ILE A 141 3.93 -7.34 -17.95
C ILE A 141 3.64 -5.84 -17.95
N ARG A 142 4.64 -4.99 -18.22
CA ARG A 142 4.46 -3.53 -18.29
C ARG A 142 3.48 -3.13 -19.40
N SER A 143 3.62 -3.69 -20.58
CA SER A 143 2.73 -3.40 -21.71
C SER A 143 1.30 -3.85 -21.42
N TYR A 144 1.12 -5.00 -20.80
CA TYR A 144 -0.16 -5.52 -20.36
C TYR A 144 -0.83 -4.58 -19.34
N LEU A 145 -0.13 -4.21 -18.28
CA LEU A 145 -0.68 -3.30 -17.26
C LEU A 145 -1.01 -1.93 -17.85
N ARG A 146 -0.16 -1.40 -18.74
CA ARG A 146 -0.42 -0.13 -19.44
C ARG A 146 -1.69 -0.22 -20.28
N LEU A 147 -1.87 -1.32 -21.04
CA LEU A 147 -3.08 -1.55 -21.82
C LEU A 147 -4.34 -1.54 -20.94
N LEU A 148 -4.29 -2.20 -19.79
CA LEU A 148 -5.40 -2.26 -18.85
C LEU A 148 -5.69 -0.88 -18.23
N HIS A 149 -4.70 -0.25 -17.64
CA HIS A 149 -4.85 1.06 -17.01
C HIS A 149 -5.36 2.11 -17.99
N ASN A 150 -4.89 2.08 -19.24
CA ASN A 150 -5.31 3.05 -20.26
C ASN A 150 -6.78 2.89 -20.74
N GLN A 151 -7.48 1.84 -20.28
CA GLN A 151 -8.93 1.71 -20.49
C GLN A 151 -9.76 2.47 -19.44
N ALA A 152 -9.20 2.74 -18.26
CA ALA A 152 -9.92 3.43 -17.20
C ALA A 152 -10.07 4.94 -17.49
N ALA A 153 -11.17 5.54 -17.03
CA ALA A 153 -11.41 6.98 -17.15
C ALA A 153 -10.43 7.80 -16.29
N VAL A 154 -10.01 7.25 -15.14
CA VAL A 154 -9.03 7.83 -14.23
C VAL A 154 -8.12 6.72 -13.71
N ASN A 155 -6.83 6.97 -13.67
CA ASN A 155 -5.84 6.11 -13.04
C ASN A 155 -5.28 6.77 -11.78
N LEU A 156 -5.17 6.01 -10.71
CA LEU A 156 -4.68 6.48 -9.42
C LEU A 156 -3.34 5.82 -9.09
N CYS A 157 -2.41 6.59 -8.58
CA CYS A 157 -1.13 6.10 -8.07
C CYS A 157 -0.84 6.69 -6.69
N PRO A 158 -0.08 6.00 -5.84
CA PRO A 158 0.09 6.36 -4.44
C PRO A 158 1.11 7.48 -4.20
N SER A 159 1.98 7.77 -5.17
CA SER A 159 3.04 8.76 -5.03
C SER A 159 3.28 9.56 -6.30
N THR A 160 3.90 10.74 -6.16
CA THR A 160 4.26 11.58 -7.32
C THR A 160 5.36 10.94 -8.14
N ALA A 161 6.35 10.32 -7.51
CA ALA A 161 7.42 9.61 -8.18
C ALA A 161 6.89 8.45 -9.04
N VAL A 162 5.97 7.65 -8.50
CA VAL A 162 5.31 6.56 -9.26
C VAL A 162 4.45 7.13 -10.39
N ARG A 163 3.74 8.25 -10.16
CA ARG A 163 2.96 8.91 -11.22
C ARG A 163 3.84 9.29 -12.41
N ASP A 164 4.94 9.97 -12.14
CA ASP A 164 5.82 10.50 -13.16
C ASP A 164 6.52 9.37 -13.95
N GLU A 165 6.94 8.32 -13.25
CA GLU A 165 7.48 7.11 -13.85
C GLU A 165 6.45 6.42 -14.77
N LEU A 166 5.22 6.21 -14.31
CA LEU A 166 4.17 5.58 -15.10
C LEU A 166 3.77 6.43 -16.31
N GLN A 167 3.74 7.76 -16.18
CA GLN A 167 3.46 8.67 -17.29
C GLN A 167 4.56 8.58 -18.37
N GLN A 168 5.83 8.53 -17.98
CA GLN A 168 6.95 8.30 -18.91
C GLN A 168 6.86 6.94 -19.61
N GLN A 169 6.28 5.94 -18.97
CA GLN A 169 6.02 4.61 -19.53
C GLN A 169 4.75 4.54 -20.38
N GLY A 170 4.05 5.66 -20.61
CA GLY A 170 2.85 5.76 -21.45
C GLY A 170 1.54 5.37 -20.78
N PHE A 171 1.48 5.39 -19.46
CA PHE A 171 0.20 5.33 -18.74
C PHE A 171 -0.47 6.70 -18.77
N HIS A 172 -1.74 6.74 -19.11
CA HIS A 172 -2.51 7.97 -19.29
C HIS A 172 -3.44 8.25 -18.13
N ARG A 173 -3.90 9.52 -18.01
CA ARG A 173 -4.91 9.97 -17.02
C ARG A 173 -4.53 9.64 -15.57
N MET A 174 -3.20 9.62 -15.29
CA MET A 174 -2.66 9.39 -13.96
C MET A 174 -2.98 10.54 -13.01
N ARG A 175 -3.43 10.22 -11.81
CA ARG A 175 -3.72 11.16 -10.71
C ARG A 175 -3.04 10.66 -9.44
N TRP A 176 -2.44 11.58 -8.71
CA TRP A 176 -1.88 11.29 -7.41
C TRP A 176 -2.99 11.15 -6.36
N TRP A 177 -3.17 9.96 -5.85
CA TRP A 177 -4.02 9.69 -4.70
C TRP A 177 -3.14 9.70 -3.44
N LYS A 178 -3.16 10.83 -2.74
CA LYS A 178 -2.36 11.07 -1.54
C LYS A 178 -2.78 10.10 -0.43
N ARG A 179 -1.84 9.29 0.05
CA ARG A 179 -2.10 8.34 1.13
C ARG A 179 -2.16 9.04 2.47
N GLY A 180 -3.00 8.52 3.34
CA GLY A 180 -3.13 8.96 4.72
C GLY A 180 -2.93 7.81 5.69
N ILE A 181 -2.84 8.16 6.96
CA ILE A 181 -2.67 7.26 8.09
C ILE A 181 -3.75 7.52 9.15
N ASP A 182 -4.12 6.48 9.88
CA ASP A 182 -4.98 6.60 11.06
C ASP A 182 -4.14 7.07 12.26
N THR A 183 -4.14 8.38 12.49
CA THR A 183 -3.39 9.02 13.58
C THR A 183 -4.09 8.91 14.93
N GLU A 184 -5.31 8.39 14.99
CA GLU A 184 -5.98 8.04 16.25
C GLU A 184 -5.48 6.67 16.73
N HIS A 185 -5.28 5.75 15.80
CA HIS A 185 -4.71 4.43 16.06
C HIS A 185 -3.18 4.48 16.22
N PHE A 186 -2.46 4.99 15.20
CA PHE A 186 -1.01 5.17 15.27
C PHE A 186 -0.70 6.50 15.95
N THR A 187 -0.34 6.44 17.23
CA THR A 187 -0.05 7.62 18.07
C THR A 187 1.07 7.31 19.06
N PRO A 188 1.91 8.30 19.39
CA PRO A 188 2.94 8.12 20.39
C PRO A 188 2.34 7.78 21.76
N ALA A 189 2.89 6.77 22.40
CA ALA A 189 2.62 6.40 23.78
C ALA A 189 3.77 5.53 24.29
N PRO A 190 3.94 5.34 25.61
CA PRO A 190 4.84 4.31 26.10
C PRO A 190 4.42 2.93 25.59
N PRO A 191 5.36 2.11 25.13
CA PRO A 191 5.08 0.72 24.79
C PRO A 191 4.67 -0.06 26.03
N ARG A 192 3.94 -1.17 25.88
CA ARG A 192 3.64 -2.07 27.00
C ARG A 192 4.94 -2.60 27.61
N ALA A 193 4.93 -2.81 28.93
CA ALA A 193 6.05 -3.36 29.66
C ALA A 193 6.57 -4.66 29.01
N GLY A 194 7.91 -4.80 28.92
CA GLY A 194 8.56 -5.96 28.33
C GLY A 194 8.66 -5.96 26.78
N MET A 195 7.94 -5.06 26.07
CA MET A 195 8.03 -5.05 24.60
C MET A 195 9.44 -4.68 24.11
N ARG A 196 10.03 -3.61 24.67
CA ARG A 196 11.39 -3.20 24.30
C ARG A 196 12.42 -4.29 24.65
N GLU A 197 12.30 -4.89 25.82
CA GLU A 197 13.15 -5.99 26.25
C GLU A 197 13.06 -7.20 25.30
N ARG A 198 11.83 -7.57 24.88
CA ARG A 198 11.59 -8.63 23.89
C ARG A 198 12.24 -8.31 22.54
N LEU A 199 12.14 -7.07 22.05
CA LEU A 199 12.66 -6.65 20.76
C LEU A 199 14.17 -6.44 20.74
N THR A 200 14.80 -6.29 21.92
CA THR A 200 16.23 -6.12 22.10
C THR A 200 16.92 -7.34 22.67
N ASP A 201 16.23 -8.48 22.76
CA ASP A 201 16.78 -9.72 23.34
C ASP A 201 17.42 -9.49 24.72
N GLY A 202 16.67 -8.83 25.63
CA GLY A 202 17.11 -8.56 27.00
C GLY A 202 18.05 -7.36 27.19
N HIS A 203 18.21 -6.50 26.19
CA HIS A 203 19.09 -5.30 26.25
C HIS A 203 18.29 -4.01 25.97
N PRO A 204 17.34 -3.61 26.82
CA PRO A 204 16.44 -2.48 26.56
C PRO A 204 17.13 -1.11 26.47
N GLU A 205 18.38 -1.00 26.95
CA GLU A 205 19.22 0.20 26.87
C GLU A 205 19.85 0.44 25.49
N ASP A 206 19.96 -0.63 24.66
CA ASP A 206 20.52 -0.54 23.31
C ASP A 206 19.60 0.27 22.38
N PHE A 207 20.19 0.83 21.34
CA PHE A 207 19.46 1.58 20.31
C PHE A 207 18.65 0.62 19.44
N LEU A 208 17.31 0.67 19.55
CA LEU A 208 16.42 -0.23 18.85
C LEU A 208 16.00 0.33 17.47
N VAL A 209 16.35 -0.39 16.44
CA VAL A 209 15.91 -0.14 15.06
C VAL A 209 14.88 -1.20 14.66
N VAL A 210 13.79 -0.79 14.06
CA VAL A 210 12.75 -1.72 13.62
C VAL A 210 12.52 -1.65 12.12
N ASN A 211 12.17 -2.78 11.52
CA ASN A 211 11.55 -2.88 10.22
C ASN A 211 10.25 -3.68 10.36
N VAL A 212 9.19 -3.23 9.72
CA VAL A 212 7.88 -3.88 9.75
C VAL A 212 7.44 -4.16 8.31
N GLY A 213 7.01 -5.39 8.05
CA GLY A 213 6.43 -5.74 6.77
C GLY A 213 6.69 -7.18 6.34
N ARG A 214 6.16 -7.53 5.17
CA ARG A 214 6.37 -8.86 4.58
C ARG A 214 7.85 -9.09 4.29
N GLN A 215 8.38 -10.24 4.73
CA GLN A 215 9.76 -10.63 4.51
C GLN A 215 9.89 -11.34 3.15
N ALA A 216 10.22 -10.56 2.11
CA ALA A 216 10.30 -11.02 0.74
C ALA A 216 11.49 -10.38 0.00
N PRO A 217 11.98 -10.99 -1.10
CA PRO A 217 13.21 -10.54 -1.78
C PRO A 217 13.21 -9.06 -2.16
N GLU A 218 12.06 -8.52 -2.57
CA GLU A 218 11.92 -7.12 -2.96
C GLU A 218 12.07 -6.13 -1.79
N LYS A 219 12.04 -6.64 -0.54
CA LYS A 219 12.26 -5.80 0.66
C LYS A 219 13.73 -5.62 1.00
N GLN A 220 14.60 -6.44 0.45
CA GLN A 220 16.07 -6.31 0.54
C GLN A 220 16.58 -6.22 1.99
N LEU A 221 15.95 -6.96 2.92
CA LEU A 221 16.26 -6.90 4.35
C LEU A 221 17.68 -7.40 4.68
N GLU A 222 18.23 -8.27 3.85
CA GLU A 222 19.61 -8.77 3.95
C GLU A 222 20.67 -7.64 3.93
N LEU A 223 20.36 -6.51 3.28
CA LEU A 223 21.25 -5.34 3.24
C LEU A 223 21.50 -4.73 4.62
N LEU A 224 20.64 -5.00 5.60
CA LEU A 224 20.77 -4.46 6.96
C LEU A 224 21.85 -5.17 7.78
N ARG A 225 22.28 -6.38 7.39
CA ARG A 225 23.25 -7.16 8.18
C ARG A 225 24.59 -6.44 8.36
N ARG A 226 25.19 -5.97 7.25
CA ARG A 226 26.51 -5.32 7.30
C ARG A 226 26.48 -3.99 8.05
N PRO A 227 25.54 -3.06 7.81
CA PRO A 227 25.39 -1.85 8.61
C PRO A 227 25.20 -2.11 10.11
N LEU A 228 24.42 -3.13 10.47
CA LEU A 228 24.17 -3.50 11.86
C LEU A 228 25.45 -3.94 12.57
N LEU A 229 26.22 -4.85 11.95
CA LEU A 229 27.51 -5.32 12.50
C LEU A 229 28.56 -4.20 12.63
N ALA A 230 28.49 -3.19 11.74
CA ALA A 230 29.37 -2.02 11.79
C ALA A 230 28.97 -0.99 12.84
N THR A 231 27.84 -1.17 13.54
CA THR A 231 27.32 -0.17 14.50
C THR A 231 27.03 -0.82 15.86
N PRO A 232 28.05 -1.04 16.70
CA PRO A 232 27.90 -1.63 18.05
C PRO A 232 26.87 -0.88 18.90
N GLY A 233 26.08 -1.61 19.73
CA GLY A 233 25.02 -1.05 20.58
C GLY A 233 23.76 -0.62 19.82
N VAL A 234 23.61 -1.10 18.58
CA VAL A 234 22.36 -1.06 17.83
C VAL A 234 21.79 -2.47 17.75
N ARG A 235 20.51 -2.61 17.97
CA ARG A 235 19.73 -3.85 17.81
C ARG A 235 18.67 -3.68 16.74
N LEU A 236 18.39 -4.77 16.02
CA LEU A 236 17.41 -4.79 14.94
C LEU A 236 16.25 -5.71 15.30
N ALA A 237 15.01 -5.24 15.13
CA ALA A 237 13.85 -6.11 15.15
C ALA A 237 13.21 -6.15 13.76
N LEU A 238 13.14 -7.34 13.17
CA LEU A 238 12.45 -7.63 11.90
C LEU A 238 11.07 -8.19 12.23
N VAL A 239 10.04 -7.37 12.03
CA VAL A 239 8.65 -7.68 12.38
C VAL A 239 7.89 -8.03 11.12
N GLY A 240 7.40 -9.26 11.05
CA GLY A 240 6.71 -9.81 9.91
C GLY A 240 7.21 -11.20 9.55
N ASP A 241 6.63 -11.75 8.49
CA ASP A 241 6.95 -13.08 7.97
C ASP A 241 6.87 -13.05 6.43
N GLY A 242 7.26 -14.14 5.78
CA GLY A 242 7.18 -14.25 4.34
C GLY A 242 8.20 -15.20 3.74
N PRO A 243 8.27 -15.29 2.41
CA PRO A 243 9.10 -16.29 1.72
C PRO A 243 10.60 -16.19 2.04
N SER A 244 11.10 -15.02 2.43
CA SER A 244 12.51 -14.82 2.82
C SER A 244 12.78 -15.09 4.30
N HIS A 245 11.76 -15.34 5.14
CA HIS A 245 11.95 -15.51 6.59
C HIS A 245 12.98 -16.60 6.97
N PRO A 246 12.93 -17.82 6.38
CA PRO A 246 13.93 -18.85 6.71
C PRO A 246 15.35 -18.45 6.36
N GLN A 247 15.55 -17.76 5.24
CA GLN A 247 16.84 -17.26 4.80
C GLN A 247 17.34 -16.12 5.71
N LEU A 248 16.46 -15.19 6.10
CA LEU A 248 16.80 -14.08 7.00
C LEU A 248 17.20 -14.58 8.39
N ARG A 249 16.56 -15.63 8.92
CA ARG A 249 16.98 -16.28 10.16
C ARG A 249 18.44 -16.77 10.10
N GLN A 250 18.86 -17.29 8.95
CA GLN A 250 20.26 -17.72 8.75
C GLN A 250 21.21 -16.53 8.62
N ILE A 251 20.83 -15.53 7.81
CA ILE A 251 21.63 -14.32 7.57
C ILE A 251 21.89 -13.55 8.86
N PHE A 252 20.92 -13.48 9.77
CA PHE A 252 20.98 -12.69 11.00
C PHE A 252 21.29 -13.51 12.26
N ALA A 253 21.62 -14.81 12.13
CA ALA A 253 21.82 -15.71 13.28
C ALA A 253 22.91 -15.28 14.26
N ASP A 254 23.97 -14.61 13.75
CA ASP A 254 25.13 -14.14 14.49
C ASP A 254 25.11 -12.62 14.73
N THR A 255 23.94 -12.01 14.68
CA THR A 255 23.76 -10.56 14.81
C THR A 255 22.81 -10.23 15.96
N PRO A 256 22.84 -9.00 16.52
CA PRO A 256 21.86 -8.56 17.52
C PRO A 256 20.49 -8.27 16.89
N THR A 257 19.88 -9.31 16.30
CA THR A 257 18.61 -9.20 15.56
C THR A 257 17.55 -10.16 16.13
N VAL A 258 16.35 -9.63 16.35
CA VAL A 258 15.15 -10.39 16.70
C VAL A 258 14.23 -10.48 15.49
N LEU A 259 13.80 -11.70 15.11
CA LEU A 259 12.77 -11.94 14.12
C LEU A 259 11.51 -12.38 14.87
N THR A 260 10.46 -11.56 14.83
CA THR A 260 9.27 -11.77 15.69
C THR A 260 8.17 -12.60 15.03
N GLY A 261 8.18 -12.76 13.70
CA GLY A 261 6.98 -13.14 12.94
C GLY A 261 6.00 -11.98 12.84
N TYR A 262 4.79 -12.26 12.36
CA TYR A 262 3.73 -11.24 12.28
C TYR A 262 3.26 -10.82 13.67
N LEU A 263 3.16 -9.51 13.89
CA LEU A 263 2.51 -8.89 15.04
C LEU A 263 1.36 -8.01 14.54
N HIS A 264 0.27 -7.94 15.31
CA HIS A 264 -0.96 -7.26 14.91
C HIS A 264 -1.53 -6.38 16.02
N GLY A 265 -2.41 -5.45 15.65
CA GLY A 265 -3.15 -4.62 16.60
C GLY A 265 -2.22 -3.90 17.58
N GLN A 266 -2.48 -4.09 18.88
CA GLN A 266 -1.73 -3.41 19.93
C GLN A 266 -0.26 -3.83 19.98
N GLU A 267 0.10 -5.09 19.67
CA GLU A 267 1.50 -5.52 19.66
C GLU A 267 2.30 -4.79 18.56
N LEU A 268 1.71 -4.59 17.39
CA LEU A 268 2.33 -3.83 16.31
C LEU A 268 2.53 -2.36 16.70
N LEU A 269 1.57 -1.74 17.36
CA LEU A 269 1.72 -0.38 17.88
C LEU A 269 2.87 -0.29 18.88
N ASP A 270 2.97 -1.26 19.79
CA ASP A 270 4.03 -1.27 20.80
C ASP A 270 5.42 -1.48 20.18
N VAL A 271 5.52 -2.16 19.03
CA VAL A 271 6.78 -2.23 18.24
C VAL A 271 7.23 -0.84 17.81
N TYR A 272 6.35 -0.08 17.15
CA TYR A 272 6.68 1.28 16.72
C TYR A 272 7.03 2.17 17.91
N ARG A 273 6.25 2.12 18.99
CA ARG A 273 6.45 2.92 20.21
C ARG A 273 7.73 2.58 20.96
N ALA A 274 8.22 1.35 20.84
CA ALA A 274 9.47 0.92 21.46
C ALA A 274 10.72 1.34 20.66
N ALA A 275 10.57 1.67 19.38
CA ALA A 275 11.66 1.90 18.45
C ALA A 275 12.31 3.29 18.62
N ASP A 276 13.63 3.35 18.45
CA ASP A 276 14.39 4.60 18.33
C ASP A 276 14.47 5.10 16.88
N ALA A 277 14.44 4.18 15.91
CA ALA A 277 14.40 4.49 14.48
C ALA A 277 13.72 3.37 13.71
N PHE A 278 13.15 3.72 12.56
CA PHE A 278 12.59 2.80 11.57
C PHE A 278 13.53 2.75 10.36
N VAL A 279 13.88 1.54 9.89
CA VAL A 279 14.73 1.38 8.71
C VAL A 279 13.95 0.74 7.57
N PHE A 280 14.09 1.28 6.36
CA PHE A 280 13.31 0.90 5.19
C PHE A 280 14.21 0.70 3.97
N PRO A 281 14.81 -0.50 3.78
CA PRO A 281 15.79 -0.73 2.72
C PRO A 281 15.18 -1.00 1.35
N SER A 282 13.86 -1.20 1.25
CA SER A 282 13.18 -1.50 -0.02
C SER A 282 13.35 -0.38 -1.06
N THR A 283 13.73 -0.76 -2.27
CA THR A 283 13.83 0.14 -3.42
C THR A 283 12.64 0.08 -4.38
N THR A 284 11.67 -0.83 -4.13
CA THR A 284 10.52 -1.08 -5.01
C THR A 284 9.20 -0.59 -4.44
N GLU A 285 9.25 0.14 -3.34
CA GLU A 285 8.06 0.59 -2.64
C GLU A 285 7.30 1.65 -3.43
N THR A 286 6.00 1.46 -3.56
CA THR A 286 5.12 2.42 -4.24
C THR A 286 4.71 3.59 -3.36
N PHE A 287 4.71 3.41 -2.02
CA PHE A 287 4.42 4.47 -1.04
C PHE A 287 5.15 4.30 0.30
N GLY A 288 5.09 3.10 0.93
CA GLY A 288 5.67 2.85 2.24
C GLY A 288 4.76 3.26 3.41
N LEU A 289 3.56 2.68 3.49
CA LEU A 289 2.62 2.93 4.61
C LEU A 289 3.27 2.71 5.97
N VAL A 290 4.07 1.65 6.12
CA VAL A 290 4.76 1.31 7.38
C VAL A 290 5.74 2.41 7.84
N ALA A 291 6.34 3.17 6.91
CA ALA A 291 7.15 4.33 7.25
C ALA A 291 6.28 5.46 7.82
N LEU A 292 5.08 5.66 7.27
CA LEU A 292 4.13 6.65 7.78
C LEU A 292 3.53 6.22 9.13
N GLU A 293 3.33 4.92 9.36
CA GLU A 293 2.93 4.34 10.65
C GLU A 293 4.00 4.61 11.73
N ALA A 294 5.27 4.38 11.41
CA ALA A 294 6.39 4.71 12.28
C ALA A 294 6.43 6.21 12.61
N MET A 295 6.30 7.06 11.60
CA MET A 295 6.25 8.52 11.79
C MET A 295 5.08 8.97 12.66
N ALA A 296 3.91 8.35 12.51
CA ALA A 296 2.73 8.63 13.32
C ALA A 296 2.92 8.24 14.79
N CYS A 297 3.81 7.28 15.07
CA CYS A 297 4.25 6.93 16.42
C CYS A 297 5.45 7.78 16.91
N GLY A 298 5.89 8.79 16.15
CA GLY A 298 7.02 9.65 16.52
C GLY A 298 8.38 9.01 16.26
N VAL A 299 8.51 8.07 15.33
CA VAL A 299 9.76 7.35 15.03
C VAL A 299 10.36 7.89 13.73
N PRO A 300 11.60 8.40 13.74
CA PRO A 300 12.28 8.86 12.54
C PRO A 300 12.63 7.70 11.61
N VAL A 301 12.58 7.94 10.30
CA VAL A 301 12.76 6.92 9.26
C VAL A 301 14.10 7.08 8.56
N ILE A 302 14.84 5.96 8.39
CA ILE A 302 15.98 5.84 7.47
C ILE A 302 15.50 5.03 6.25
N ALA A 303 15.60 5.59 5.05
CA ALA A 303 15.09 4.94 3.84
C ALA A 303 16.04 5.08 2.64
N ALA A 304 15.90 4.18 1.66
CA ALA A 304 16.53 4.35 0.34
C ALA A 304 15.93 5.57 -0.38
N ARG A 305 16.76 6.43 -0.98
CA ARG A 305 16.31 7.61 -1.74
C ARG A 305 15.73 7.19 -3.09
N THR A 306 14.59 6.51 -3.10
CA THR A 306 13.97 6.04 -4.34
C THR A 306 12.48 5.69 -4.16
N GLY A 307 11.72 5.69 -5.25
CA GLY A 307 10.33 5.23 -5.28
C GLY A 307 9.37 6.10 -4.49
N GLY A 308 8.30 5.48 -4.01
CA GLY A 308 7.19 6.20 -3.36
C GLY A 308 7.52 6.77 -1.98
N VAL A 309 8.60 6.32 -1.34
CA VAL A 309 9.01 6.85 -0.04
C VAL A 309 9.47 8.31 -0.11
N LEU A 310 9.82 8.81 -1.31
CA LEU A 310 10.19 10.22 -1.55
C LEU A 310 9.05 11.20 -1.26
N ASP A 311 7.80 10.77 -1.30
CA ASP A 311 6.64 11.60 -0.93
C ASP A 311 6.35 11.59 0.58
N THR A 312 7.00 10.68 1.32
CA THR A 312 6.77 10.48 2.76
C THR A 312 7.93 10.97 3.59
N VAL A 313 9.15 10.62 3.20
CA VAL A 313 10.39 11.05 3.89
C VAL A 313 10.91 12.34 3.24
N ILE A 314 11.23 13.32 4.08
CA ILE A 314 11.91 14.56 3.72
C ILE A 314 13.26 14.58 4.44
N ASP A 315 14.34 14.48 3.68
CA ASP A 315 15.71 14.33 4.19
C ASP A 315 16.10 15.42 5.16
N GLY A 316 16.65 15.03 6.31
CA GLY A 316 17.05 15.94 7.37
C GLY A 316 15.90 16.63 8.12
N TYR A 317 14.65 16.43 7.70
CA TYR A 317 13.47 17.00 8.34
C TYR A 317 12.71 15.96 9.18
N ASN A 318 12.14 14.90 8.59
CA ASN A 318 11.37 13.87 9.28
C ASN A 318 12.00 12.47 9.19
N GLY A 319 13.15 12.36 8.53
CA GLY A 319 13.91 11.15 8.33
C GLY A 319 15.22 11.43 7.61
N LEU A 320 15.94 10.38 7.26
CA LEU A 320 17.21 10.44 6.57
C LEU A 320 17.20 9.50 5.38
N PHE A 321 17.83 9.91 4.28
CA PHE A 321 18.01 9.07 3.11
C PHE A 321 19.45 8.56 2.99
N TYR A 322 19.55 7.35 2.45
CA TYR A 322 20.81 6.81 1.92
C TYR A 322 20.69 6.56 0.41
N ALA A 323 21.81 6.53 -0.30
CA ALA A 323 21.84 6.21 -1.72
C ALA A 323 21.55 4.72 -1.94
N PRO A 324 20.61 4.33 -2.83
CA PRO A 324 20.19 2.94 -3.01
C PRO A 324 21.32 1.96 -3.36
N ASP A 325 22.38 2.44 -4.01
CA ASP A 325 23.59 1.70 -4.37
C ASP A 325 24.65 1.68 -3.26
N GLN A 326 24.41 2.37 -2.13
CA GLN A 326 25.33 2.48 -1.00
C GLN A 326 24.65 2.13 0.36
N PRO A 327 24.14 0.90 0.53
CA PRO A 327 23.41 0.49 1.73
C PRO A 327 24.28 0.58 3.02
N ASP A 328 25.60 0.55 2.92
CA ASP A 328 26.50 0.73 4.06
C ASP A 328 26.33 2.10 4.75
N GLN A 329 25.81 3.12 4.05
CA GLN A 329 25.47 4.41 4.65
C GLN A 329 24.44 4.28 5.79
N ILE A 330 23.62 3.23 5.80
CA ILE A 330 22.67 2.97 6.90
C ILE A 330 23.40 2.93 8.24
N GLY A 331 24.58 2.28 8.32
CA GLY A 331 25.37 2.20 9.54
C GLY A 331 25.79 3.57 10.08
N SER A 332 26.28 4.46 9.23
CA SER A 332 26.65 5.83 9.63
C SER A 332 25.43 6.66 10.07
N LEU A 333 24.27 6.50 9.42
CA LEU A 333 23.03 7.18 9.80
C LEU A 333 22.50 6.65 11.15
N LEU A 334 22.58 5.35 11.40
CA LEU A 334 22.23 4.76 12.69
C LEU A 334 23.15 5.27 13.81
N ALA A 335 24.46 5.30 13.58
CA ALA A 335 25.44 5.84 14.52
C ALA A 335 25.15 7.33 14.82
N GLN A 336 24.81 8.13 13.79
CA GLN A 336 24.45 9.53 13.94
C GLN A 336 23.19 9.70 14.81
N LEU A 337 22.11 8.95 14.53
CA LEU A 337 20.87 9.04 15.32
C LEU A 337 21.07 8.58 16.76
N ARG A 338 21.91 7.57 16.98
CA ARG A 338 22.25 7.08 18.33
C ARG A 338 23.06 8.11 19.11
N SER A 339 24.11 8.68 18.50
CA SER A 339 25.03 9.60 19.17
C SER A 339 24.51 11.02 19.34
N THR A 340 23.42 11.38 18.62
CA THR A 340 22.88 12.74 18.60
C THR A 340 21.38 12.76 18.99
N PRO A 341 21.06 12.63 20.31
CA PRO A 341 19.65 12.60 20.78
C PRO A 341 18.84 13.82 20.35
N ALA A 342 19.46 15.00 20.26
CA ALA A 342 18.78 16.22 19.81
C ALA A 342 18.33 16.15 18.35
N LEU A 343 19.16 15.55 17.46
CA LEU A 343 18.77 15.31 16.08
C LEU A 343 17.61 14.30 16.01
N ARG A 344 17.71 13.19 16.73
CA ARG A 344 16.65 12.17 16.78
C ARG A 344 15.34 12.76 17.26
N ALA A 345 15.33 13.51 18.36
CA ALA A 345 14.13 14.15 18.90
C ALA A 345 13.50 15.15 17.89
N ARG A 346 14.32 15.94 17.20
CA ARG A 346 13.84 16.87 16.17
C ARG A 346 13.21 16.13 15.01
N LEU A 347 13.86 15.09 14.47
CA LEU A 347 13.31 14.30 13.37
C LEU A 347 12.02 13.59 13.79
N ALA A 348 11.95 13.05 15.01
CA ALA A 348 10.78 12.40 15.58
C ALA A 348 9.58 13.36 15.68
N ALA A 349 9.79 14.57 16.19
CA ALA A 349 8.75 15.60 16.29
C ALA A 349 8.21 15.97 14.89
N ASN A 350 9.11 16.20 13.93
CA ASN A 350 8.75 16.53 12.56
C ASN A 350 8.06 15.36 11.84
N ALA A 351 8.47 14.11 12.11
CA ALA A 351 7.84 12.91 11.58
C ALA A 351 6.39 12.81 12.03
N LEU A 352 6.14 13.02 13.32
CA LEU A 352 4.80 13.02 13.90
C LEU A 352 3.92 14.12 13.30
N ASP A 353 4.46 15.32 13.16
CA ASP A 353 3.73 16.47 12.58
C ASP A 353 3.38 16.22 11.12
N HIS A 354 4.33 15.67 10.36
CA HIS A 354 4.09 15.26 8.98
C HIS A 354 3.00 14.18 8.87
N ALA A 355 3.02 13.14 9.70
CA ALA A 355 2.01 12.09 9.72
C ALA A 355 0.62 12.66 10.09
N ARG A 356 0.53 13.56 11.06
CA ARG A 356 -0.72 14.24 11.45
C ARG A 356 -1.34 15.06 10.32
N SER A 357 -0.52 15.59 9.43
CA SER A 357 -1.01 16.31 8.23
C SER A 357 -1.61 15.39 7.16
N ARG A 358 -1.52 14.06 7.35
CA ARG A 358 -1.94 13.03 6.38
C ARG A 358 -3.08 12.17 6.92
N SER A 359 -4.26 12.78 7.09
CA SER A 359 -5.47 12.07 7.52
C SER A 359 -5.91 11.02 6.48
N TRP A 360 -6.21 9.80 6.96
CA TRP A 360 -6.80 8.76 6.12
C TRP A 360 -8.18 9.16 5.57
N ARG A 361 -8.98 9.89 6.37
CA ARG A 361 -10.29 10.40 5.93
C ARG A 361 -10.15 11.33 4.73
N ALA A 362 -9.23 12.29 4.79
CA ALA A 362 -8.95 13.19 3.67
C ALA A 362 -8.44 12.43 2.43
N SER A 363 -7.66 11.37 2.62
CA SER A 363 -7.22 10.49 1.53
C SER A 363 -8.39 9.80 0.85
N MET A 364 -9.33 9.26 1.62
CA MET A 364 -10.52 8.58 1.06
C MET A 364 -11.49 9.58 0.43
N ASP A 365 -11.66 10.78 1.00
CA ASP A 365 -12.45 11.86 0.40
C ASP A 365 -11.88 12.29 -0.96
N GLN A 366 -10.56 12.35 -1.09
CA GLN A 366 -9.90 12.58 -2.39
C GLN A 366 -10.22 11.47 -3.39
N LEU A 367 -10.25 10.21 -2.96
CA LEU A 367 -10.64 9.09 -3.83
C LEU A 367 -12.08 9.23 -4.31
N VAL A 368 -13.02 9.53 -3.41
CA VAL A 368 -14.43 9.76 -3.77
C VAL A 368 -14.57 10.95 -4.74
N ALA A 369 -13.78 12.00 -4.56
CA ALA A 369 -13.72 13.10 -5.52
C ALA A 369 -13.26 12.63 -6.91
N TYR A 370 -12.28 11.71 -6.98
CA TYR A 370 -11.85 11.11 -8.25
C TYR A 370 -12.92 10.20 -8.88
N TYR A 371 -13.76 9.55 -8.10
CA TYR A 371 -14.94 8.84 -8.66
C TYR A 371 -15.85 9.80 -9.42
N ARG A 372 -16.11 10.99 -8.85
CA ARG A 372 -16.93 12.03 -9.51
C ARG A 372 -16.24 12.63 -10.73
N VAL A 373 -14.91 12.76 -10.69
CA VAL A 373 -14.12 13.15 -11.88
C VAL A 373 -14.26 12.11 -12.98
N ALA A 374 -14.16 10.81 -12.65
CA ALA A 374 -14.31 9.73 -13.62
C ALA A 374 -15.72 9.75 -14.27
N GLN A 375 -16.77 9.97 -13.49
CA GLN A 375 -18.14 10.11 -14.01
C GLN A 375 -18.27 11.30 -14.98
N ARG A 376 -17.69 12.45 -14.63
CA ARG A 376 -17.71 13.64 -15.51
C ARG A 376 -16.97 13.39 -16.82
N LEU A 377 -15.76 12.86 -16.76
CA LEU A 377 -14.96 12.55 -17.96
C LEU A 377 -15.66 11.53 -18.85
N PHE A 378 -16.27 10.51 -18.26
CA PHE A 378 -17.01 9.49 -18.99
C PHE A 378 -18.21 10.07 -19.75
N ARG A 379 -18.99 10.97 -19.12
CA ARG A 379 -20.12 11.66 -19.79
C ARG A 379 -19.66 12.49 -21.00
N LEU A 380 -18.50 13.15 -20.89
CA LEU A 380 -17.94 13.94 -21.97
C LEU A 380 -17.45 13.10 -23.17
N THR A 381 -17.19 11.81 -22.96
CA THR A 381 -16.77 10.88 -24.02
C THR A 381 -17.93 10.11 -24.65
N GLN A 382 -19.15 10.21 -24.09
CA GLN A 382 -20.35 9.63 -24.71
C GLN A 382 -20.79 10.55 -25.86
N PRO A 383 -21.15 10.01 -27.04
CA PRO A 383 -21.79 10.81 -28.08
C PRO A 383 -23.05 11.45 -27.48
N SER A 384 -23.24 12.74 -27.75
CA SER A 384 -24.51 13.42 -27.45
C SER A 384 -25.65 12.57 -28.02
N PRO A 385 -26.80 12.45 -27.32
CA PRO A 385 -27.98 11.86 -27.94
C PRO A 385 -28.24 12.70 -29.20
N THR A 386 -27.85 12.19 -30.36
CA THR A 386 -28.20 12.78 -31.66
C THR A 386 -29.71 12.84 -31.72
N GLU A 387 -30.23 14.03 -31.91
CA GLU A 387 -31.60 14.23 -32.39
C GLU A 387 -31.85 13.20 -33.51
N THR A 388 -32.71 12.26 -33.24
CA THR A 388 -33.23 11.36 -34.28
C THR A 388 -33.84 12.27 -35.33
N PRO A 389 -33.42 12.25 -36.62
CA PRO A 389 -34.11 13.02 -37.62
C PRO A 389 -35.55 12.53 -37.64
N LEU A 390 -36.50 13.44 -37.40
CA LEU A 390 -37.89 13.19 -37.68
C LEU A 390 -37.95 12.81 -39.17
N SER A 391 -38.11 11.52 -39.43
CA SER A 391 -38.44 11.05 -40.77
C SER A 391 -39.83 11.57 -41.11
N GLU A 392 -39.85 12.45 -42.10
CA GLU A 392 -41.06 12.79 -42.84
C GLU A 392 -41.68 11.57 -43.53
#